data_6642544cc4ae8f270a2b68c4190347ac
#
_entry.id   6642544cc4ae8f270a2b68c4190347ac
#
_cell.length_a   1.000
_cell.length_b   1.000
_cell.length_c   1.000
_cell.angle_alpha   90.00
_cell.angle_beta   90.00
_cell.angle_gamma   90.00
#
_symmetry.space_group_name_H-M   'P 1'
#
loop_
_entity.id
_entity.type
_entity.pdbx_description
1 polymer ?
#
loop_
_entity_poly.entity_id
_entity_poly.type
_entity_poly.pdbx_seq_one_letter_code
_entity_poly.pdbx_strand_id
1 'polypeptide(L)'
;MRVITGTARGKKLKERPGMDTRPTTDRVKEGLFNVIQFDIPGRRVLDLFAGTGQLGIECLSRGSVHCDFVEVAPAAMKIVKDNVTACRLADKAAFHQKDFSAFLNGARGSKYGLIFLDPPYASDSLERALKTIAAIDIVEENGIIVCETPVESVLPELPESYSKAGEYRYGKIKITLYRRSV
;
A
#
# COMPACT_ATOMS: atom_id res chain seq x y z
N MET A 1 -13.73 -3.40 -9.45
CA MET A 1 -12.94 -2.58 -8.51
C MET A 1 -13.15 -1.10 -8.80
N ARG A 2 -13.26 -0.23 -7.80
CA ARG A 2 -13.53 1.21 -7.95
C ARG A 2 -12.89 2.02 -6.81
N VAL A 3 -12.74 3.31 -7.01
CA VAL A 3 -12.38 4.27 -5.95
C VAL A 3 -13.60 4.51 -5.07
N ILE A 4 -13.42 4.38 -3.75
CA ILE A 4 -14.52 4.41 -2.77
C ILE A 4 -14.87 5.85 -2.38
N THR A 5 -13.86 6.67 -2.10
CA THR A 5 -14.06 8.01 -1.53
C THR A 5 -13.09 9.02 -2.13
N GLY A 6 -13.35 10.31 -1.91
CA GLY A 6 -12.47 11.41 -2.31
C GLY A 6 -12.75 11.95 -3.71
N THR A 7 -11.75 12.62 -4.29
CA THR A 7 -11.87 13.37 -5.55
C THR A 7 -12.15 12.49 -6.77
N ALA A 8 -11.73 11.22 -6.74
CA ALA A 8 -11.95 10.25 -7.81
C ALA A 8 -13.04 9.22 -7.48
N ARG A 9 -13.89 9.47 -6.47
CA ARG A 9 -14.97 8.57 -6.04
C ARG A 9 -15.78 8.01 -7.21
N GLY A 10 -16.05 6.70 -7.18
CA GLY A 10 -16.86 5.99 -8.18
C GLY A 10 -16.11 5.63 -9.46
N LYS A 11 -14.89 6.12 -9.65
CA LYS A 11 -14.09 5.78 -10.83
C LYS A 11 -13.78 4.30 -10.86
N LYS A 12 -14.17 3.61 -11.92
CA LYS A 12 -13.79 2.21 -12.16
C LYS A 12 -12.31 2.11 -12.51
N LEU A 13 -11.63 1.15 -11.90
CA LEU A 13 -10.22 0.85 -12.15
C LEU A 13 -10.12 -0.40 -13.04
N LYS A 14 -9.16 -0.38 -13.96
CA LYS A 14 -8.80 -1.54 -14.78
C LYS A 14 -8.20 -2.63 -13.89
N GLU A 15 -8.51 -3.87 -14.20
CA GLU A 15 -8.00 -5.08 -13.55
C GLU A 15 -7.09 -5.85 -14.52
N ARG A 16 -6.27 -6.76 -14.00
CA ARG A 16 -5.42 -7.61 -14.85
C ARG A 16 -6.26 -8.70 -15.48
N PRO A 17 -6.24 -8.87 -16.82
CA PRO A 17 -6.92 -9.99 -17.47
C PRO A 17 -6.35 -11.34 -17.00
N GLY A 18 -7.22 -12.32 -16.76
CA GLY A 18 -6.83 -13.72 -16.49
C GLY A 18 -6.19 -14.01 -15.13
N MET A 19 -6.03 -13.03 -14.27
CA MET A 19 -5.87 -13.27 -12.85
C MET A 19 -7.27 -13.23 -12.23
N ASP A 20 -7.67 -14.33 -11.61
CA ASP A 20 -8.59 -14.27 -10.49
C ASP A 20 -7.87 -13.44 -9.43
N THR A 21 -7.77 -12.14 -9.71
CA THR A 21 -7.29 -11.18 -8.74
C THR A 21 -8.25 -11.35 -7.60
N ARG A 22 -7.75 -12.00 -6.56
CA ARG A 22 -8.37 -12.01 -5.26
C ARG A 22 -8.79 -10.57 -5.02
N PRO A 23 -10.06 -10.25 -5.16
CA PRO A 23 -10.44 -8.87 -4.92
C PRO A 23 -10.20 -8.67 -3.44
N THR A 24 -9.26 -7.80 -3.09
CA THR A 24 -9.48 -7.02 -1.89
C THR A 24 -10.87 -6.48 -2.11
N THR A 25 -11.86 -7.19 -1.61
CA THR A 25 -13.24 -6.89 -1.91
C THR A 25 -13.46 -5.44 -1.53
N ASP A 26 -14.29 -4.72 -2.23
CA ASP A 26 -14.65 -3.34 -1.87
C ASP A 26 -14.89 -3.25 -0.35
N ARG A 27 -15.42 -4.30 0.27
CA ARG A 27 -15.64 -4.42 1.72
C ARG A 27 -14.35 -4.40 2.54
N VAL A 28 -13.30 -5.14 2.15
CA VAL A 28 -12.00 -5.13 2.86
C VAL A 28 -11.35 -3.76 2.74
N LYS A 29 -11.39 -3.21 1.52
CA LYS A 29 -10.88 -1.87 1.25
C LYS A 29 -11.63 -0.79 2.03
N GLU A 30 -12.96 -0.82 2.06
CA GLU A 30 -13.78 0.08 2.88
C GLU A 30 -13.42 -0.05 4.36
N GLY A 31 -13.30 -1.26 4.89
CA GLY A 31 -12.93 -1.50 6.28
C GLY A 31 -11.55 -0.93 6.62
N LEU A 32 -10.54 -1.21 5.79
CA LEU A 32 -9.19 -0.67 5.96
C LEU A 32 -9.21 0.86 5.96
N PHE A 33 -9.77 1.46 4.92
CA PHE A 33 -9.77 2.91 4.76
C PHE A 33 -10.62 3.66 5.78
N ASN A 34 -11.62 3.02 6.39
CA ASN A 34 -12.34 3.58 7.53
C ASN A 34 -11.45 3.67 8.78
N VAL A 35 -10.58 2.68 8.99
CA VAL A 35 -9.64 2.69 10.14
C VAL A 35 -8.58 3.77 10.00
N ILE A 36 -7.99 3.90 8.79
CA ILE A 36 -6.84 4.81 8.55
C ILE A 36 -7.23 6.18 7.99
N GLN A 37 -8.52 6.51 7.87
CA GLN A 37 -9.01 7.67 7.13
C GLN A 37 -8.39 9.01 7.59
N PHE A 38 -8.09 9.14 8.88
CA PHE A 38 -7.49 10.36 9.43
C PHE A 38 -5.96 10.40 9.31
N ASP A 39 -5.34 9.30 8.93
CA ASP A 39 -3.89 9.20 8.70
C ASP A 39 -3.47 9.45 7.24
N ILE A 40 -4.43 9.65 6.33
CA ILE A 40 -4.16 9.79 4.89
C ILE A 40 -3.89 11.23 4.45
N PRO A 41 -4.72 12.23 4.83
CA PRO A 41 -4.56 13.59 4.32
C PRO A 41 -3.18 14.17 4.62
N GLY A 42 -2.56 14.78 3.61
CA GLY A 42 -1.26 15.41 3.74
C GLY A 42 -0.06 14.47 3.80
N ARG A 43 -0.26 13.15 3.82
CA ARG A 43 0.82 12.17 3.90
C ARG A 43 1.40 11.82 2.53
N ARG A 44 2.68 11.48 2.56
CA ARG A 44 3.36 10.76 1.48
C ARG A 44 3.11 9.26 1.62
N VAL A 45 2.72 8.60 0.53
CA VAL A 45 2.33 7.19 0.51
C VAL A 45 3.31 6.38 -0.32
N LEU A 46 3.61 5.16 0.11
CA LEU A 46 4.31 4.14 -0.65
C LEU A 46 3.41 2.92 -0.83
N ASP A 47 3.08 2.60 -2.08
CA ASP A 47 2.40 1.36 -2.47
C ASP A 47 3.46 0.41 -3.05
N LEU A 48 4.04 -0.43 -2.19
CA LEU A 48 5.28 -1.17 -2.49
C LEU A 48 5.04 -2.40 -3.39
N PHE A 49 3.79 -2.86 -3.49
CA PHE A 49 3.35 -3.96 -4.36
C PHE A 49 2.08 -3.53 -5.07
N ALA A 50 2.19 -2.54 -5.94
CA ALA A 50 1.06 -1.75 -6.39
C ALA A 50 -0.02 -2.54 -7.17
N GLY A 51 0.35 -3.57 -7.91
CA GLY A 51 -0.59 -4.39 -8.68
C GLY A 51 -1.39 -3.59 -9.70
N THR A 52 -2.59 -3.16 -9.33
CA THR A 52 -3.45 -2.28 -10.13
C THR A 52 -3.42 -0.81 -9.67
N GLY A 53 -2.71 -0.53 -8.57
CA GLY A 53 -2.60 0.78 -7.95
C GLY A 53 -3.78 1.18 -7.06
N GLN A 54 -4.69 0.24 -6.77
CA GLN A 54 -5.96 0.58 -6.08
C GLN A 54 -5.78 1.22 -4.69
N LEU A 55 -4.77 0.80 -3.91
CA LEU A 55 -4.56 1.33 -2.56
C LEU A 55 -3.95 2.74 -2.61
N GLY A 56 -2.89 2.92 -3.39
CA GLY A 56 -2.27 4.23 -3.57
C GLY A 56 -3.22 5.25 -4.22
N ILE A 57 -4.02 4.83 -5.22
CA ILE A 57 -5.03 5.70 -5.86
C ILE A 57 -6.11 6.12 -4.85
N GLU A 58 -6.58 5.21 -4.00
CA GLU A 58 -7.54 5.53 -2.94
C GLU A 58 -6.98 6.60 -1.99
N CYS A 59 -5.69 6.48 -1.60
CA CYS A 59 -5.02 7.48 -0.77
C CYS A 59 -4.92 8.84 -1.46
N LEU A 60 -4.51 8.88 -2.73
CA LEU A 60 -4.45 10.13 -3.50
C LEU A 60 -5.83 10.77 -3.61
N SER A 61 -6.87 9.97 -3.85
CA SER A 61 -8.26 10.44 -3.90
C SER A 61 -8.74 11.03 -2.58
N ARG A 62 -8.22 10.55 -1.45
CA ARG A 62 -8.55 11.00 -0.09
C ARG A 62 -7.65 12.12 0.45
N GLY A 63 -6.75 12.67 -0.39
CA GLY A 63 -5.97 13.86 -0.05
C GLY A 63 -4.55 13.60 0.42
N SER A 64 -3.97 12.42 0.17
CA SER A 64 -2.51 12.27 0.29
C SER A 64 -1.82 13.17 -0.73
N VAL A 65 -0.64 13.68 -0.38
CA VAL A 65 0.08 14.66 -1.21
C VAL A 65 0.87 14.00 -2.34
N HIS A 66 1.28 12.76 -2.14
CA HIS A 66 2.07 12.01 -3.13
C HIS A 66 1.95 10.51 -2.89
N CYS A 67 2.06 9.72 -3.96
CA CYS A 67 2.19 8.27 -3.89
C CYS A 67 3.27 7.75 -4.82
N ASP A 68 4.23 7.02 -4.26
CA ASP A 68 5.18 6.22 -5.00
C ASP A 68 4.57 4.82 -5.22
N PHE A 69 4.37 4.43 -6.48
CA PHE A 69 3.88 3.11 -6.87
C PHE A 69 5.06 2.25 -7.34
N VAL A 70 5.27 1.11 -6.69
CA VAL A 70 6.31 0.14 -7.02
C VAL A 70 5.68 -1.14 -7.53
N GLU A 71 6.05 -1.58 -8.71
CA GLU A 71 5.52 -2.80 -9.33
C GLU A 71 6.58 -3.36 -10.30
N VAL A 72 6.92 -4.63 -10.15
CA VAL A 72 7.95 -5.27 -10.96
C VAL A 72 7.46 -5.66 -12.34
N ALA A 73 6.19 -6.07 -12.46
CA ALA A 73 5.61 -6.55 -13.72
C ALA A 73 5.25 -5.38 -14.66
N PRO A 74 5.83 -5.32 -15.89
CA PRO A 74 5.55 -4.21 -16.82
C PRO A 74 4.07 -4.07 -17.16
N ALA A 75 3.37 -5.19 -17.36
CA ALA A 75 1.94 -5.18 -17.68
C ALA A 75 1.09 -4.62 -16.53
N ALA A 76 1.43 -4.93 -15.28
CA ALA A 76 0.77 -4.38 -14.11
C ALA A 76 1.09 -2.89 -13.93
N MET A 77 2.36 -2.49 -14.07
CA MET A 77 2.74 -1.08 -14.01
C MET A 77 2.02 -0.23 -15.07
N LYS A 78 1.79 -0.78 -16.26
CA LYS A 78 0.98 -0.10 -17.28
C LYS A 78 -0.45 0.13 -16.78
N ILE A 79 -1.07 -0.85 -16.12
CA ILE A 79 -2.41 -0.72 -15.54
C ILE A 79 -2.43 0.34 -14.44
N VAL A 80 -1.42 0.37 -13.55
CA VAL A 80 -1.28 1.43 -12.52
C VAL A 80 -1.30 2.80 -13.17
N LYS A 81 -0.46 3.03 -14.18
CA LYS A 81 -0.37 4.31 -14.91
C LYS A 81 -1.71 4.70 -15.56
N ASP A 82 -2.36 3.75 -16.24
CA ASP A 82 -3.65 3.96 -16.87
C ASP A 82 -4.73 4.35 -15.83
N ASN A 83 -4.76 3.66 -14.69
CA ASN A 83 -5.70 3.91 -13.61
C ASN A 83 -5.48 5.28 -12.95
N VAL A 84 -4.23 5.62 -12.65
CA VAL A 84 -3.87 6.93 -12.07
C VAL A 84 -4.25 8.07 -13.01
N THR A 85 -3.94 7.92 -14.30
CA THR A 85 -4.29 8.90 -15.34
C THR A 85 -5.81 9.06 -15.48
N ALA A 86 -6.55 7.94 -15.50
CA ALA A 86 -8.01 7.95 -15.56
C ALA A 86 -8.67 8.64 -14.35
N CYS A 87 -8.00 8.59 -13.19
CA CYS A 87 -8.43 9.30 -11.98
C CYS A 87 -7.97 10.76 -11.92
N ARG A 88 -7.18 11.24 -12.90
CA ARG A 88 -6.60 12.60 -12.94
C ARG A 88 -5.70 12.90 -11.73
N LEU A 89 -4.87 11.91 -11.33
CA LEU A 89 -4.00 12.00 -10.16
C LEU A 89 -2.51 11.87 -10.51
N ALA A 90 -2.16 11.95 -11.80
CA ALA A 90 -0.81 11.71 -12.30
C ALA A 90 0.23 12.73 -11.78
N ASP A 91 -0.19 13.94 -11.49
CA ASP A 91 0.64 15.01 -10.92
C ASP A 91 1.13 14.72 -9.50
N LYS A 92 0.48 13.78 -8.81
CA LYS A 92 0.80 13.35 -7.43
C LYS A 92 1.38 11.93 -7.36
N ALA A 93 1.74 11.34 -8.49
CA ALA A 93 2.17 9.96 -8.57
C ALA A 93 3.57 9.83 -9.15
N ALA A 94 4.39 8.95 -8.59
CA ALA A 94 5.62 8.47 -9.19
C ALA A 94 5.53 6.96 -9.42
N PHE A 95 6.15 6.47 -10.51
CA PHE A 95 6.05 5.08 -10.93
C PHE A 95 7.43 4.45 -11.01
N HIS A 96 7.62 3.35 -10.28
CA HIS A 96 8.89 2.65 -10.17
C HIS A 96 8.71 1.20 -10.62
N GLN A 97 9.02 0.93 -11.90
CA GLN A 97 8.97 -0.42 -12.46
C GLN A 97 10.25 -1.17 -12.08
N LYS A 98 10.29 -1.68 -10.87
CA LYS A 98 11.42 -2.43 -10.31
C LYS A 98 10.98 -3.36 -9.17
N ASP A 99 11.85 -4.27 -8.79
CA ASP A 99 11.65 -5.09 -7.61
C ASP A 99 11.63 -4.24 -6.33
N PHE A 100 10.84 -4.66 -5.35
CA PHE A 100 10.67 -3.94 -4.09
C PHE A 100 12.00 -3.77 -3.31
N SER A 101 12.88 -4.77 -3.35
CA SER A 101 14.17 -4.68 -2.65
C SER A 101 15.12 -3.69 -3.34
N ALA A 102 15.11 -3.65 -4.66
CA ALA A 102 15.87 -2.65 -5.42
C ALA A 102 15.34 -1.22 -5.17
N PHE A 103 14.02 -1.07 -5.03
CA PHE A 103 13.43 0.22 -4.65
C PHE A 103 13.87 0.64 -3.24
N LEU A 104 13.71 -0.24 -2.24
CA LEU A 104 14.04 0.05 -0.85
C LEU A 104 15.54 0.37 -0.66
N ASN A 105 16.43 -0.29 -1.39
CA ASN A 105 17.86 0.02 -1.35
C ASN A 105 18.17 1.47 -1.75
N GLY A 106 17.38 2.04 -2.66
CA GLY A 106 17.50 3.45 -3.08
C GLY A 106 16.65 4.43 -2.27
N ALA A 107 15.82 3.95 -1.35
CA ALA A 107 14.85 4.79 -0.64
C ALA A 107 15.38 5.42 0.66
N ARG A 108 16.64 5.15 1.04
CA ARG A 108 17.26 5.74 2.23
C ARG A 108 17.17 7.27 2.20
N GLY A 109 16.72 7.86 3.31
CA GLY A 109 16.47 9.30 3.41
C GLY A 109 15.09 9.77 2.93
N SER A 110 14.32 8.91 2.26
CA SER A 110 12.90 9.17 2.01
C SER A 110 12.09 8.98 3.28
N LYS A 111 10.96 9.65 3.39
CA LYS A 111 10.02 9.50 4.50
C LYS A 111 8.60 9.33 3.97
N TYR A 112 7.88 8.34 4.51
CA TYR A 112 6.50 8.02 4.17
C TYR A 112 5.64 8.00 5.42
N GLY A 113 4.50 8.67 5.36
CA GLY A 113 3.50 8.62 6.43
C GLY A 113 2.64 7.38 6.38
N LEU A 114 2.58 6.71 5.22
CA LEU A 114 1.78 5.50 5.02
C LEU A 114 2.47 4.58 4.00
N ILE A 115 2.66 3.32 4.37
CA ILE A 115 3.25 2.28 3.50
C ILE A 115 2.30 1.10 3.42
N PHE A 116 1.98 0.64 2.21
CA PHE A 116 1.21 -0.58 1.96
C PHE A 116 2.12 -1.73 1.54
N LEU A 117 1.90 -2.89 2.16
CA LEU A 117 2.56 -4.16 1.87
C LEU A 117 1.49 -5.22 1.58
N ASP A 118 1.25 -5.47 0.30
CA ASP A 118 0.30 -6.48 -0.21
C ASP A 118 0.97 -7.34 -1.31
N PRO A 119 2.06 -8.08 -0.98
CA PRO A 119 2.74 -8.94 -1.94
C PRO A 119 1.94 -10.20 -2.24
N PRO A 120 2.30 -10.94 -3.32
CA PRO A 120 1.77 -12.29 -3.54
C PRO A 120 2.03 -13.20 -2.33
N TYR A 121 1.00 -13.94 -1.88
CA TYR A 121 1.04 -14.69 -0.61
C TYR A 121 2.07 -15.83 -0.52
N ALA A 122 2.51 -16.37 -1.63
CA ALA A 122 3.46 -17.49 -1.67
C ALA A 122 4.92 -17.07 -1.54
N SER A 123 5.23 -15.83 -1.16
CA SER A 123 6.58 -15.29 -1.11
C SER A 123 6.99 -14.83 0.30
N ASP A 124 8.30 -14.80 0.57
CA ASP A 124 8.90 -14.19 1.75
C ASP A 124 8.99 -12.64 1.65
N SER A 125 8.43 -12.08 0.59
CA SER A 125 8.58 -10.66 0.23
C SER A 125 8.06 -9.73 1.31
N LEU A 126 6.95 -10.08 1.98
CA LEU A 126 6.38 -9.23 3.03
C LEU A 126 7.31 -9.12 4.24
N GLU A 127 7.81 -10.26 4.73
CA GLU A 127 8.73 -10.28 5.86
C GLU A 127 10.03 -9.50 5.56
N ARG A 128 10.60 -9.74 4.38
CA ARG A 128 11.81 -9.03 3.92
C ARG A 128 11.57 -7.54 3.78
N ALA A 129 10.46 -7.14 3.16
CA ALA A 129 10.11 -5.73 3.01
C ALA A 129 9.93 -5.05 4.37
N LEU A 130 9.19 -5.69 5.28
CA LEU A 130 8.90 -5.16 6.61
C LEU A 130 10.18 -4.96 7.44
N LYS A 131 11.07 -5.96 7.47
CA LYS A 131 12.39 -5.86 8.13
C LYS A 131 13.27 -4.77 7.51
N THR A 132 13.29 -4.68 6.18
CA THR A 132 14.09 -3.67 5.48
C THR A 132 13.58 -2.25 5.76
N ILE A 133 12.27 -2.03 5.69
CA ILE A 133 11.63 -0.73 5.99
C ILE A 133 12.00 -0.26 7.40
N ALA A 134 11.90 -1.15 8.39
CA ALA A 134 12.26 -0.84 9.77
C ALA A 134 13.76 -0.50 9.91
N ALA A 135 14.64 -1.21 9.19
CA ALA A 135 16.09 -1.03 9.26
C ALA A 135 16.57 0.26 8.58
N ILE A 136 15.93 0.69 7.48
CA ILE A 136 16.34 1.90 6.73
C ILE A 136 15.60 3.17 7.19
N ASP A 137 14.68 3.04 8.12
CA ASP A 137 13.98 4.15 8.79
C ASP A 137 13.27 5.11 7.83
N ILE A 138 12.45 4.59 6.94
CA ILE A 138 11.70 5.40 5.96
C ILE A 138 10.25 5.72 6.36
N VAL A 139 9.84 5.32 7.55
CA VAL A 139 8.51 5.66 8.10
C VAL A 139 8.61 6.97 8.89
N GLU A 140 7.70 7.90 8.66
CA GLU A 140 7.57 9.13 9.46
C GLU A 140 7.19 8.80 10.91
N GLU A 141 7.45 9.71 11.82
CA GLU A 141 6.89 9.67 13.18
C GLU A 141 5.36 9.57 13.11
N ASN A 142 4.77 8.68 13.89
CA ASN A 142 3.35 8.34 13.82
C ASN A 142 2.89 7.79 12.45
N GLY A 143 3.81 7.49 11.54
CA GLY A 143 3.49 6.84 10.28
C GLY A 143 3.03 5.40 10.46
N ILE A 144 2.35 4.86 9.47
CA ILE A 144 1.70 3.55 9.51
C ILE A 144 2.25 2.65 8.41
N ILE A 145 2.51 1.38 8.75
CA ILE A 145 2.69 0.29 7.79
C ILE A 145 1.42 -0.56 7.83
N VAL A 146 0.84 -0.79 6.67
CA VAL A 146 -0.33 -1.66 6.46
C VAL A 146 0.12 -2.94 5.79
N CYS A 147 -0.08 -4.08 6.46
CA CYS A 147 0.25 -5.40 5.92
C CYS A 147 -1.02 -6.20 5.64
N GLU A 148 -1.20 -6.66 4.40
CA GLU A 148 -2.24 -7.63 4.04
C GLU A 148 -1.65 -9.04 4.00
N THR A 149 -2.26 -9.98 4.72
CA THR A 149 -1.81 -11.38 4.80
C THR A 149 -3.00 -12.35 4.85
N PRO A 150 -2.77 -13.65 4.57
CA PRO A 150 -3.68 -14.69 5.03
C PRO A 150 -3.86 -14.63 6.56
N VAL A 151 -5.05 -15.02 7.05
CA VAL A 151 -5.41 -14.88 8.47
C VAL A 151 -4.48 -15.66 9.41
N GLU A 152 -3.94 -16.79 8.96
CA GLU A 152 -3.04 -17.67 9.71
C GLU A 152 -1.57 -17.22 9.68
N SER A 153 -1.22 -16.23 8.88
CA SER A 153 0.17 -15.76 8.76
C SER A 153 0.63 -15.10 10.06
N VAL A 154 1.88 -15.38 10.42
CA VAL A 154 2.57 -14.73 11.53
C VAL A 154 3.56 -13.72 10.96
N LEU A 155 3.46 -12.48 11.39
CA LEU A 155 4.39 -11.42 10.99
C LEU A 155 5.60 -11.39 11.94
N PRO A 156 6.79 -10.99 11.43
CA PRO A 156 7.97 -10.89 12.26
C PRO A 156 7.81 -9.81 13.33
N GLU A 157 8.54 -9.98 14.44
CA GLU A 157 8.71 -8.90 15.42
C GLU A 157 9.49 -7.74 14.80
N LEU A 158 9.05 -6.53 15.10
CA LEU A 158 9.71 -5.30 14.70
C LEU A 158 10.45 -4.67 15.88
N PRO A 159 11.43 -3.77 15.64
CA PRO A 159 12.06 -2.98 16.69
C PRO A 159 11.03 -2.25 17.56
N GLU A 160 11.39 -1.93 18.80
CA GLU A 160 10.54 -1.25 19.79
C GLU A 160 9.97 0.09 19.31
N SER A 161 10.62 0.72 18.32
CA SER A 161 10.10 1.91 17.64
C SER A 161 8.82 1.67 16.81
N TYR A 162 8.38 0.43 16.66
CA TYR A 162 7.15 0.05 16.00
C TYR A 162 6.25 -0.73 16.94
N SER A 163 5.00 -0.33 17.05
CA SER A 163 3.98 -1.04 17.81
C SER A 163 2.85 -1.53 16.89
N LYS A 164 2.28 -2.70 17.18
CA LYS A 164 1.07 -3.16 16.51
C LYS A 164 -0.10 -2.27 16.94
N ALA A 165 -0.59 -1.44 16.01
CA ALA A 165 -1.68 -0.51 16.25
C ALA A 165 -3.07 -1.13 16.06
N GLY A 166 -3.15 -2.26 15.33
CA GLY A 166 -4.41 -2.97 15.12
C GLY A 166 -4.25 -4.21 14.26
N GLU A 167 -5.22 -5.12 14.37
CA GLU A 167 -5.35 -6.31 13.54
C GLU A 167 -6.83 -6.52 13.22
N TYR A 168 -7.16 -6.60 11.94
CA TYR A 168 -8.54 -6.69 11.45
C TYR A 168 -8.69 -7.88 10.51
N ARG A 169 -9.69 -8.72 10.75
CA ARG A 169 -9.94 -9.94 9.98
C ARG A 169 -11.14 -9.79 9.06
N TYR A 170 -10.97 -10.14 7.81
CA TYR A 170 -11.97 -10.11 6.76
C TYR A 170 -11.97 -11.45 6.01
N GLY A 171 -12.76 -12.41 6.50
CA GLY A 171 -12.78 -13.77 5.97
C GLY A 171 -11.42 -14.44 6.08
N LYS A 172 -10.77 -14.73 4.95
CA LYS A 172 -9.45 -15.37 4.88
C LYS A 172 -8.28 -14.37 4.88
N ILE A 173 -8.56 -13.08 4.94
CA ILE A 173 -7.58 -12.00 4.89
C ILE A 173 -7.47 -11.35 6.27
N LYS A 174 -6.26 -10.95 6.61
CA LYS A 174 -5.95 -10.18 7.81
C LYS A 174 -5.18 -8.93 7.42
N ILE A 175 -5.61 -7.78 7.94
CA ILE A 175 -4.90 -6.50 7.85
C ILE A 175 -4.25 -6.24 9.19
N THR A 176 -2.94 -6.08 9.22
CA THR A 176 -2.18 -5.69 10.40
C THR A 176 -1.60 -4.30 10.22
N LEU A 177 -1.81 -3.44 11.19
CA LEU A 177 -1.27 -2.08 11.22
C LEU A 177 -0.12 -1.99 12.22
N TYR A 178 1.03 -1.50 11.77
CA TYR A 178 2.11 -1.08 12.64
C TYR A 178 2.21 0.44 12.63
N ARG A 179 2.38 1.04 13.80
CA ARG A 179 2.64 2.48 13.93
C ARG A 179 4.06 2.70 14.43
N ARG A 180 4.78 3.62 13.79
CA ARG A 180 6.06 4.07 14.30
C ARG A 180 5.85 5.03 15.47
N SER A 181 6.53 4.77 16.57
CA SER A 181 6.57 5.68 17.72
C SER A 181 7.31 6.98 17.38
N VAL A 182 7.08 7.97 18.20
CA VAL A 182 7.84 9.25 18.15
C VAL A 182 9.26 9.03 18.63
#